data_355e36d78f9f2cc5e08258285f68f775
#
_entry.id   355e36d78f9f2cc5e08258285f68f775
#
_cell.length_a   1.000
_cell.length_b   1.000
_cell.length_c   1.000
_cell.angle_alpha   90.00
_cell.angle_beta   90.00
_cell.angle_gamma   90.00
#
_symmetry.space_group_name_H-M   'P 1'
#
loop_
_entity.id
_entity.type
_entity.pdbx_description
1 polymer ?
#
loop_
_entity_poly.entity_id
_entity_poly.type
_entity_poly.pdbx_seq_one_letter_code
_entity_poly.pdbx_strand_id
1 'polypeptide(L)'
;LLSVFAMIASTSFTDNNMMMAKEKEEIVELPFKGLEKLNLTYIEPVLVEIPEVDQNQMFLDAIGFKESGNRYDIVNKFGYMGRYQFGRGTLKGLGYKVTQEEFLTSPEIQERAMMDLLRHNKKKLQKYIDQYEGEVVHGILITESGILAAAHLGGQGNVKKFFRRGKEFKDGFGTSITSYMEMFGGYRIEI
;
A
#
# COMPACT_ATOMS: atom_id res chain seq x y z
N LEU A 1 41.66 -0.38 22.67
CA LEU A 1 40.42 -0.97 22.09
C LEU A 1 39.26 -0.10 22.55
N LEU A 2 38.78 0.77 21.66
CA LEU A 2 37.60 1.59 21.92
C LEU A 2 36.39 0.79 21.43
N SER A 3 35.51 0.37 22.33
CA SER A 3 34.19 -0.12 21.98
C SER A 3 33.16 1.01 22.18
N VAL A 4 32.69 1.56 21.08
CA VAL A 4 31.54 2.46 21.08
C VAL A 4 30.30 1.59 21.09
N PHE A 5 29.53 1.55 22.18
CA PHE A 5 28.21 0.94 22.23
C PHE A 5 27.18 2.00 21.82
N ALA A 6 26.61 1.83 20.65
CA ALA A 6 25.39 2.54 20.29
C ALA A 6 24.21 1.77 20.87
N MET A 7 23.49 2.34 21.81
CA MET A 7 22.24 1.79 22.32
C MET A 7 21.11 2.22 21.39
N ILE A 8 20.54 1.26 20.65
CA ILE A 8 19.33 1.46 19.88
C ILE A 8 18.17 1.21 20.85
N ALA A 9 17.43 2.24 21.20
CA ALA A 9 16.18 2.10 21.92
C ALA A 9 15.09 1.59 20.94
N SER A 10 14.63 0.38 21.15
CA SER A 10 13.44 -0.15 20.45
C SER A 10 12.18 0.40 21.14
N THR A 11 11.49 1.33 20.50
CA THR A 11 10.15 1.74 20.91
C THR A 11 9.14 0.81 20.24
N SER A 12 8.46 0.01 21.04
CA SER A 12 7.26 -0.70 20.60
C SER A 12 6.12 0.32 20.44
N PHE A 13 5.60 0.42 19.21
CA PHE A 13 4.47 1.26 18.88
C PHE A 13 3.19 0.56 19.34
N THR A 14 2.55 1.06 20.38
CA THR A 14 1.14 0.79 20.68
C THR A 14 0.47 2.09 21.11
N ASP A 15 -0.56 2.42 20.36
CA ASP A 15 -1.69 3.30 20.67
C ASP A 15 -1.49 4.77 21.00
N ASN A 16 -2.23 5.57 20.20
CA ASN A 16 -2.68 6.93 20.41
C ASN A 16 -2.82 7.33 21.87
N ASN A 17 -1.80 7.99 22.39
CA ASN A 17 -1.96 9.14 23.28
C ASN A 17 -0.60 9.80 23.48
N MET A 18 -0.57 11.10 23.23
CA MET A 18 0.56 11.98 23.49
C MET A 18 0.92 11.94 24.99
N MET A 19 1.72 10.97 25.37
CA MET A 19 2.40 11.01 26.66
C MET A 19 3.78 11.61 26.44
N MET A 20 3.93 12.83 26.91
CA MET A 20 5.23 13.45 27.17
C MET A 20 6.06 12.46 28.00
N ALA A 21 7.01 11.80 27.38
CA ALA A 21 8.03 11.07 28.10
C ALA A 21 8.86 12.11 28.88
N LYS A 22 8.71 12.12 30.21
CA LYS A 22 9.70 12.75 31.09
C LYS A 22 10.96 11.91 30.96
N GLU A 23 11.91 12.39 30.18
CA GLU A 23 13.26 11.84 30.21
C GLU A 23 13.80 12.02 31.64
N LYS A 24 14.12 10.90 32.27
CA LYS A 24 15.02 10.91 33.41
C LYS A 24 16.41 11.15 32.85
N GLU A 25 17.01 12.26 33.19
CA GLU A 25 18.44 12.49 32.99
C GLU A 25 19.20 11.42 33.78
N GLU A 26 19.65 10.39 33.10
CA GLU A 26 20.60 9.44 33.63
C GLU A 26 21.99 10.03 33.36
N ILE A 27 22.61 10.64 34.37
CA ILE A 27 23.98 11.16 34.29
C ILE A 27 24.91 9.95 34.27
N VAL A 28 25.39 9.58 33.08
CA VAL A 28 26.44 8.57 32.92
C VAL A 28 27.77 9.27 33.16
N GLU A 29 28.35 9.09 34.35
CA GLU A 29 29.73 9.50 34.61
C GLU A 29 30.72 8.65 33.78
N LEU A 30 31.28 9.26 32.75
CA LEU A 30 32.30 8.62 31.95
C LEU A 30 33.68 8.73 32.65
N PRO A 31 34.46 7.64 32.78
CA PRO A 31 35.69 7.63 33.54
C PRO A 31 36.89 8.16 32.75
N PHE A 32 36.78 9.30 32.08
CA PHE A 32 37.91 9.91 31.36
C PHE A 32 38.29 11.25 31.97
N LYS A 33 39.35 11.25 32.78
CA LYS A 33 40.10 12.46 33.13
C LYS A 33 40.76 13.01 31.87
N GLY A 34 40.32 14.16 31.40
CA GLY A 34 40.94 14.86 30.27
C GLY A 34 40.03 15.52 29.25
N LEU A 35 38.71 15.45 29.41
CA LEU A 35 37.76 16.06 28.48
C LEU A 35 37.15 17.40 28.99
N GLU A 36 37.84 18.10 29.89
CA GLU A 36 37.35 19.34 30.50
C GLU A 36 37.23 20.54 29.53
N LYS A 37 37.45 20.34 28.22
CA LYS A 37 37.40 21.42 27.22
C LYS A 37 36.57 21.11 25.98
N LEU A 38 35.75 20.10 26.00
CA LEU A 38 34.75 19.94 24.91
C LEU A 38 33.48 20.75 25.30
N ASN A 39 33.41 21.98 24.80
CA ASN A 39 32.14 22.72 24.77
C ASN A 39 31.20 21.99 23.80
N LEU A 40 30.52 20.97 24.30
CA LEU A 40 29.42 20.34 23.56
C LEU A 40 28.25 21.30 23.60
N THR A 41 28.11 22.09 22.54
CA THR A 41 26.89 22.87 22.33
C THR A 41 25.78 21.85 22.10
N TYR A 42 24.85 21.74 23.04
CA TYR A 42 23.64 20.94 22.86
C TYR A 42 22.88 21.55 21.67
N ILE A 43 22.80 20.80 20.59
CA ILE A 43 21.96 21.16 19.46
C ILE A 43 20.60 20.55 19.77
N GLU A 44 19.61 21.38 20.07
CA GLU A 44 18.23 20.91 20.20
C GLU A 44 17.86 20.12 18.93
N PRO A 45 17.30 18.91 19.09
CA PRO A 45 16.84 18.17 17.92
C PRO A 45 15.75 18.98 17.21
N VAL A 46 16.04 19.41 16.00
CA VAL A 46 15.03 20.01 15.13
C VAL A 46 14.06 18.90 14.78
N LEU A 47 12.84 18.96 15.30
CA LEU A 47 11.74 18.10 14.86
C LEU A 47 11.42 18.48 13.40
N VAL A 48 11.99 17.74 12.47
CA VAL A 48 11.59 17.83 11.07
C VAL A 48 10.26 17.09 10.95
N GLU A 49 9.18 17.83 10.73
CA GLU A 49 7.90 17.21 10.35
C GLU A 49 8.12 16.50 9.01
N ILE A 50 8.20 15.18 9.06
CA ILE A 50 8.20 14.36 7.84
C ILE A 50 6.77 14.41 7.31
N PRO A 51 6.55 14.94 6.08
CA PRO A 51 5.20 15.00 5.53
C PRO A 51 4.61 13.58 5.47
N GLU A 52 3.37 13.45 5.92
CA GLU A 52 2.66 12.17 5.87
C GLU A 52 2.56 11.72 4.41
N VAL A 53 3.09 10.54 4.15
CA VAL A 53 3.10 9.99 2.78
C VAL A 53 1.69 9.49 2.45
N ASP A 54 1.10 10.00 1.37
CA ASP A 54 -0.21 9.53 0.89
C ASP A 54 -0.12 8.08 0.40
N GLN A 55 -0.47 7.14 1.27
CA GLN A 55 -0.45 5.72 1.00
C GLN A 55 -1.47 5.31 -0.07
N ASN A 56 -2.61 6.02 -0.20
CA ASN A 56 -3.58 5.80 -1.28
C ASN A 56 -2.95 6.12 -2.62
N GLN A 57 -2.30 7.28 -2.74
CA GLN A 57 -1.64 7.68 -3.98
C GLN A 57 -0.52 6.72 -4.35
N MET A 58 0.31 6.31 -3.38
CA MET A 58 1.37 5.33 -3.62
C MET A 58 0.82 4.00 -4.14
N PHE A 59 -0.28 3.50 -3.58
CA PHE A 59 -0.93 2.28 -4.02
C PHE A 59 -1.46 2.40 -5.45
N LEU A 60 -2.13 3.50 -5.77
CA LEU A 60 -2.65 3.79 -7.11
C LEU A 60 -1.51 3.92 -8.14
N ASP A 61 -0.44 4.62 -7.78
CA ASP A 61 0.74 4.77 -8.63
C ASP A 61 1.43 3.42 -8.90
N ALA A 62 1.54 2.57 -7.88
CA ALA A 62 2.14 1.25 -8.00
C ALA A 62 1.32 0.34 -8.95
N ILE A 63 -0.01 0.32 -8.80
CA ILE A 63 -0.89 -0.44 -9.71
C ILE A 63 -0.79 0.15 -11.13
N GLY A 64 -0.95 1.47 -11.29
CA GLY A 64 -0.88 2.12 -12.59
C GLY A 64 0.45 1.89 -13.30
N PHE A 65 1.57 1.90 -12.55
CA PHE A 65 2.88 1.59 -13.11
C PHE A 65 2.95 0.14 -13.60
N LYS A 66 2.44 -0.81 -12.83
CA LYS A 66 2.41 -2.22 -13.20
C LYS A 66 1.56 -2.48 -14.44
N GLU A 67 0.42 -1.81 -14.56
CA GLU A 67 -0.56 -2.04 -15.64
C GLU A 67 -0.14 -1.37 -16.96
N SER A 68 0.39 -0.15 -16.90
CA SER A 68 0.59 0.67 -18.10
C SER A 68 1.86 1.53 -18.09
N GLY A 69 2.67 1.49 -17.04
CA GLY A 69 3.70 2.50 -16.80
C GLY A 69 3.10 3.88 -16.48
N ASN A 70 1.96 3.92 -15.81
CA ASN A 70 1.19 5.11 -15.48
C ASN A 70 0.67 5.91 -16.68
N ARG A 71 0.44 5.27 -17.82
CA ARG A 71 -0.03 5.91 -19.06
C ARG A 71 -1.54 5.85 -19.19
N TYR A 72 -2.17 6.99 -19.39
CA TYR A 72 -3.63 7.12 -19.54
C TYR A 72 -4.13 6.84 -20.95
N ASP A 73 -3.26 6.96 -21.95
CA ASP A 73 -3.59 7.01 -23.38
C ASP A 73 -3.45 5.69 -24.13
N ILE A 74 -3.20 4.58 -23.43
CA ILE A 74 -2.89 3.30 -24.07
C ILE A 74 -4.04 2.29 -24.03
N VAL A 75 -4.04 1.42 -25.03
CA VAL A 75 -4.87 0.21 -25.10
C VAL A 75 -3.97 -0.97 -25.36
N ASN A 76 -4.10 -2.05 -24.58
CA ASN A 76 -3.31 -3.26 -24.82
C ASN A 76 -3.94 -4.16 -25.88
N LYS A 77 -3.24 -5.24 -26.26
CA LYS A 77 -3.68 -6.19 -27.29
C LYS A 77 -5.00 -6.91 -26.98
N PHE A 78 -5.45 -6.88 -25.73
CA PHE A 78 -6.73 -7.47 -25.30
C PHE A 78 -7.85 -6.43 -25.18
N GLY A 79 -7.58 -5.15 -25.50
CA GLY A 79 -8.57 -4.08 -25.46
C GLY A 79 -8.77 -3.47 -24.08
N TYR A 80 -7.88 -3.72 -23.10
CA TYR A 80 -7.87 -3.03 -21.83
C TYR A 80 -7.25 -1.63 -21.98
N MET A 81 -7.81 -0.63 -21.27
CA MET A 81 -7.63 0.78 -21.54
C MET A 81 -7.05 1.54 -20.36
N GLY A 82 -6.17 2.50 -20.67
CA GLY A 82 -5.71 3.56 -19.80
C GLY A 82 -4.75 3.10 -18.69
N ARG A 83 -4.57 3.99 -17.72
CA ARG A 83 -3.60 3.85 -16.63
C ARG A 83 -3.74 2.52 -15.88
N TYR A 84 -4.96 2.11 -15.60
CA TYR A 84 -5.28 0.91 -14.83
C TYR A 84 -5.79 -0.25 -15.67
N GLN A 85 -5.64 -0.20 -16.99
CA GLN A 85 -6.03 -1.24 -17.92
C GLN A 85 -7.47 -1.73 -17.72
N PHE A 86 -8.43 -0.81 -17.76
CA PHE A 86 -9.84 -1.14 -17.60
C PHE A 86 -10.43 -1.87 -18.80
N GLY A 87 -11.14 -2.95 -18.53
CA GLY A 87 -12.02 -3.58 -19.51
C GLY A 87 -13.36 -2.84 -19.65
N ARG A 88 -13.94 -2.81 -20.87
CA ARG A 88 -15.25 -2.18 -21.12
C ARG A 88 -16.37 -2.76 -20.26
N GLY A 89 -16.30 -4.07 -19.98
CA GLY A 89 -17.28 -4.74 -19.11
C GLY A 89 -17.23 -4.23 -17.68
N THR A 90 -16.04 -3.98 -17.15
CA THR A 90 -15.85 -3.42 -15.81
C THR A 90 -16.41 -2.01 -15.71
N LEU A 91 -16.08 -1.13 -16.68
CA LEU A 91 -16.61 0.24 -16.74
C LEU A 91 -18.14 0.24 -16.81
N LYS A 92 -18.72 -0.59 -17.67
CA LYS A 92 -20.18 -0.73 -17.77
C LYS A 92 -20.80 -1.23 -16.46
N GLY A 93 -20.15 -2.19 -15.80
CA GLY A 93 -20.60 -2.73 -14.52
C GLY A 93 -20.58 -1.70 -13.39
N LEU A 94 -19.67 -0.72 -13.47
CA LEU A 94 -19.58 0.43 -12.55
C LEU A 94 -20.53 1.58 -12.94
N GLY A 95 -21.26 1.47 -14.06
CA GLY A 95 -22.21 2.51 -14.53
C GLY A 95 -21.61 3.56 -15.45
N TYR A 96 -20.35 3.43 -15.86
CA TYR A 96 -19.70 4.36 -16.79
C TYR A 96 -20.22 4.16 -18.22
N LYS A 97 -20.74 5.23 -18.82
CA LYS A 97 -21.23 5.29 -20.20
C LYS A 97 -20.30 6.19 -21.00
N VAL A 98 -19.09 5.72 -21.24
CA VAL A 98 -18.04 6.48 -21.94
C VAL A 98 -17.55 5.71 -23.16
N THR A 99 -17.20 6.43 -24.21
CA THR A 99 -16.48 5.87 -25.35
C THR A 99 -15.01 5.56 -24.97
N GLN A 100 -14.32 4.80 -25.80
CA GLN A 100 -12.90 4.57 -25.59
C GLN A 100 -12.09 5.87 -25.64
N GLU A 101 -12.39 6.73 -26.59
CA GLU A 101 -11.72 8.01 -26.77
C GLU A 101 -11.88 8.92 -25.56
N GLU A 102 -13.13 9.10 -25.09
CA GLU A 102 -13.42 9.87 -23.87
C GLU A 102 -12.69 9.32 -22.65
N PHE A 103 -12.64 8.00 -22.51
CA PHE A 103 -11.95 7.37 -21.40
C PHE A 103 -10.43 7.61 -21.45
N LEU A 104 -9.80 7.44 -22.61
CA LEU A 104 -8.35 7.60 -22.80
C LEU A 104 -7.87 9.05 -22.69
N THR A 105 -8.74 10.01 -23.01
CA THR A 105 -8.42 11.44 -22.95
C THR A 105 -8.77 12.12 -21.62
N SER A 106 -9.38 11.37 -20.69
CA SER A 106 -9.86 11.91 -19.39
C SER A 106 -9.24 11.18 -18.21
N PRO A 107 -8.05 11.58 -17.74
CA PRO A 107 -7.42 11.02 -16.54
C PRO A 107 -8.36 10.98 -15.33
N GLU A 108 -9.16 12.03 -15.12
CA GLU A 108 -10.09 12.16 -13.99
C GLU A 108 -11.17 11.07 -14.00
N ILE A 109 -11.61 10.65 -15.18
CA ILE A 109 -12.58 9.55 -15.30
C ILE A 109 -11.90 8.22 -14.92
N GLN A 110 -10.65 8.03 -15.32
CA GLN A 110 -9.89 6.82 -15.01
C GLN A 110 -9.60 6.70 -13.52
N GLU A 111 -9.16 7.78 -12.87
CA GLU A 111 -8.94 7.82 -11.42
C GLU A 111 -10.24 7.54 -10.65
N ARG A 112 -11.34 8.20 -11.02
CA ARG A 112 -12.65 7.98 -10.40
C ARG A 112 -13.12 6.53 -10.58
N ALA A 113 -12.98 5.98 -11.78
CA ALA A 113 -13.35 4.61 -12.06
C ALA A 113 -12.55 3.61 -11.22
N MET A 114 -11.25 3.89 -10.99
CA MET A 114 -10.41 3.07 -10.12
C MET A 114 -10.89 3.12 -8.67
N MET A 115 -11.14 4.30 -8.12
CA MET A 115 -11.67 4.44 -6.76
C MET A 115 -13.03 3.75 -6.59
N ASP A 116 -13.93 3.87 -7.58
CA ASP A 116 -15.23 3.22 -7.55
C ASP A 116 -15.11 1.68 -7.62
N LEU A 117 -14.16 1.17 -8.41
CA LEU A 117 -13.85 -0.26 -8.46
C LEU A 117 -13.31 -0.77 -7.12
N LEU A 118 -12.40 -0.03 -6.50
CA LEU A 118 -11.83 -0.38 -5.19
C LEU A 118 -12.93 -0.42 -4.13
N ARG A 119 -13.78 0.62 -4.04
CA ARG A 119 -14.93 0.65 -3.12
C ARG A 119 -15.91 -0.50 -3.36
N HIS A 120 -16.21 -0.77 -4.63
CA HIS A 120 -17.07 -1.90 -5.00
C HIS A 120 -16.48 -3.23 -4.53
N ASN A 121 -15.20 -3.46 -4.80
CA ASN A 121 -14.48 -4.68 -4.42
C ASN A 121 -14.37 -4.81 -2.90
N LYS A 122 -14.03 -3.73 -2.17
CA LYS A 122 -13.97 -3.69 -0.70
C LYS A 122 -15.30 -4.15 -0.11
N LYS A 123 -16.41 -3.53 -0.52
CA LYS A 123 -17.77 -3.91 -0.07
C LYS A 123 -18.07 -5.39 -0.31
N LYS A 124 -17.65 -5.95 -1.46
CA LYS A 124 -17.91 -7.34 -1.82
C LYS A 124 -16.97 -8.35 -1.13
N LEU A 125 -15.82 -7.90 -0.67
CA LEU A 125 -14.77 -8.72 -0.06
C LEU A 125 -14.59 -8.44 1.43
N GLN A 126 -15.34 -7.50 2.03
CA GLN A 126 -15.21 -7.06 3.41
C GLN A 126 -15.11 -8.24 4.40
N LYS A 127 -15.99 -9.23 4.24
CA LYS A 127 -15.95 -10.44 5.08
C LYS A 127 -14.58 -11.15 5.07
N TYR A 128 -13.90 -11.17 3.93
CA TYR A 128 -12.59 -11.81 3.81
C TYR A 128 -11.48 -10.94 4.35
N ILE A 129 -11.59 -9.61 4.19
CA ILE A 129 -10.70 -8.63 4.81
C ILE A 129 -10.78 -8.80 6.33
N ASP A 130 -11.97 -8.65 6.92
CA ASP A 130 -12.18 -8.75 8.37
C ASP A 130 -11.72 -10.08 8.97
N GLN A 131 -11.82 -11.15 8.20
CA GLN A 131 -11.48 -12.49 8.67
C GLN A 131 -10.00 -12.83 8.56
N TYR A 132 -9.30 -12.30 7.55
CA TYR A 132 -7.97 -12.81 7.18
C TYR A 132 -6.87 -11.75 7.16
N GLU A 133 -7.16 -10.46 7.35
CA GLU A 133 -6.11 -9.44 7.38
C GLU A 133 -5.07 -9.73 8.46
N GLY A 134 -3.79 -9.71 8.07
CA GLY A 134 -2.66 -10.08 8.93
C GLY A 134 -2.38 -11.60 9.03
N GLU A 135 -3.27 -12.44 8.50
CA GLU A 135 -3.11 -13.89 8.52
C GLU A 135 -2.38 -14.42 7.27
N VAL A 136 -1.80 -15.60 7.38
CA VAL A 136 -1.22 -16.31 6.22
C VAL A 136 -2.21 -17.35 5.71
N VAL A 137 -2.76 -17.13 4.51
CA VAL A 137 -3.74 -18.02 3.88
C VAL A 137 -3.15 -18.61 2.59
N HIS A 138 -3.09 -19.93 2.50
CA HIS A 138 -2.48 -20.65 1.38
C HIS A 138 -1.04 -20.17 1.05
N GLY A 139 -0.27 -19.79 2.08
CA GLY A 139 1.10 -19.30 1.96
C GLY A 139 1.26 -17.81 1.64
N ILE A 140 0.17 -17.05 1.54
CA ILE A 140 0.16 -15.62 1.22
C ILE A 140 -0.23 -14.82 2.47
N LEU A 141 0.57 -13.80 2.83
CA LEU A 141 0.18 -12.83 3.85
C LEU A 141 -0.94 -11.95 3.30
N ILE A 142 -2.07 -11.97 3.99
CA ILE A 142 -3.26 -11.25 3.55
C ILE A 142 -3.27 -9.84 4.10
N THR A 143 -3.47 -8.87 3.18
CA THR A 143 -3.68 -7.46 3.52
C THR A 143 -4.86 -6.91 2.72
N GLU A 144 -5.53 -5.87 3.21
CA GLU A 144 -6.63 -5.22 2.48
C GLU A 144 -6.17 -4.78 1.09
N SER A 145 -5.04 -4.06 1.00
CA SER A 145 -4.50 -3.58 -0.26
C SER A 145 -4.18 -4.72 -1.24
N GLY A 146 -3.60 -5.83 -0.76
CA GLY A 146 -3.33 -7.01 -1.56
C GLY A 146 -4.61 -7.66 -2.10
N ILE A 147 -5.64 -7.81 -1.26
CA ILE A 147 -6.97 -8.33 -1.67
C ILE A 147 -7.57 -7.46 -2.78
N LEU A 148 -7.51 -6.14 -2.63
CA LEU A 148 -8.13 -5.20 -3.59
C LEU A 148 -7.37 -5.15 -4.91
N ALA A 149 -6.04 -5.21 -4.89
CA ALA A 149 -5.23 -5.34 -6.10
C ALA A 149 -5.50 -6.68 -6.83
N ALA A 150 -5.58 -7.79 -6.10
CA ALA A 150 -5.95 -9.08 -6.68
C ALA A 150 -7.35 -9.07 -7.29
N ALA A 151 -8.29 -8.34 -6.67
CA ALA A 151 -9.64 -8.18 -7.20
C ALA A 151 -9.71 -7.26 -8.42
N HIS A 152 -8.79 -6.28 -8.54
CA HIS A 152 -8.61 -5.51 -9.76
C HIS A 152 -8.17 -6.41 -10.92
N LEU A 153 -7.14 -7.23 -10.75
CA LEU A 153 -6.63 -8.14 -11.77
C LEU A 153 -7.64 -9.22 -12.17
N GLY A 154 -8.14 -9.95 -11.19
CA GLY A 154 -8.90 -11.20 -11.43
C GLY A 154 -10.38 -11.12 -11.13
N GLY A 155 -10.86 -10.01 -10.59
CA GLY A 155 -12.22 -9.82 -10.12
C GLY A 155 -12.48 -10.51 -8.77
N GLN A 156 -13.42 -9.93 -8.01
CA GLN A 156 -13.81 -10.43 -6.68
C GLN A 156 -14.20 -11.92 -6.63
N GLY A 157 -14.74 -12.46 -7.74
CA GLY A 157 -15.16 -13.84 -7.82
C GLY A 157 -14.00 -14.83 -7.71
N ASN A 158 -12.87 -14.53 -8.32
CA ASN A 158 -11.68 -15.37 -8.26
C ASN A 158 -10.95 -15.22 -6.90
N VAL A 159 -10.93 -14.02 -6.32
CA VAL A 159 -10.46 -13.82 -4.94
C VAL A 159 -11.26 -14.66 -3.95
N LYS A 160 -12.60 -14.69 -4.06
CA LYS A 160 -13.45 -15.56 -3.23
C LYS A 160 -13.17 -17.06 -3.42
N LYS A 161 -12.81 -17.49 -4.66
CA LYS A 161 -12.43 -18.89 -4.92
C LYS A 161 -11.09 -19.23 -4.29
N PHE A 162 -10.14 -18.29 -4.30
CA PHE A 162 -8.86 -18.44 -3.60
C PHE A 162 -9.08 -18.68 -2.11
N PHE A 163 -9.80 -17.82 -1.40
CA PHE A 163 -10.06 -17.99 0.03
C PHE A 163 -10.77 -19.30 0.37
N ARG A 164 -11.76 -19.69 -0.44
CA ARG A 164 -12.57 -20.88 -0.14
C ARG A 164 -11.92 -22.20 -0.52
N ARG A 165 -11.04 -22.22 -1.52
CA ARG A 165 -10.57 -23.48 -2.14
C ARG A 165 -9.09 -23.48 -2.50
N GLY A 166 -8.32 -22.43 -2.19
CA GLY A 166 -6.94 -22.27 -2.63
C GLY A 166 -6.80 -22.16 -4.17
N LYS A 167 -7.92 -21.89 -4.88
CA LYS A 167 -7.87 -21.88 -6.34
C LYS A 167 -7.28 -20.59 -6.86
N GLU A 168 -6.11 -20.69 -7.46
CA GLU A 168 -5.46 -19.57 -8.14
C GLU A 168 -6.17 -19.20 -9.43
N PHE A 169 -6.09 -17.93 -9.79
CA PHE A 169 -6.49 -17.38 -11.09
C PHE A 169 -5.28 -16.68 -11.72
N LYS A 170 -5.12 -16.83 -13.03
CA LYS A 170 -4.13 -16.09 -13.83
C LYS A 170 -4.83 -15.37 -14.98
N ASP A 171 -4.38 -14.15 -15.26
CA ASP A 171 -4.87 -13.37 -16.38
C ASP A 171 -4.34 -13.88 -17.74
N GLY A 172 -4.67 -13.17 -18.83
CA GLY A 172 -4.21 -13.50 -20.17
C GLY A 172 -2.70 -13.36 -20.40
N PHE A 173 -1.96 -12.73 -19.49
CA PHE A 173 -0.50 -12.61 -19.50
C PHE A 173 0.18 -13.59 -18.55
N GLY A 174 -0.59 -14.41 -17.83
CA GLY A 174 -0.09 -15.38 -16.85
C GLY A 174 0.15 -14.80 -15.46
N THR A 175 -0.25 -13.55 -15.20
CA THR A 175 -0.13 -12.91 -13.89
C THR A 175 -1.19 -13.46 -12.93
N SER A 176 -0.77 -13.88 -11.73
CA SER A 176 -1.67 -14.47 -10.75
C SER A 176 -2.24 -13.46 -9.76
N ILE A 177 -3.43 -13.75 -9.21
CA ILE A 177 -3.99 -12.95 -8.12
C ILE A 177 -3.13 -13.02 -6.86
N THR A 178 -2.46 -14.13 -6.61
CA THR A 178 -1.55 -14.30 -5.46
C THR A 178 -0.33 -13.40 -5.59
N SER A 179 0.28 -13.30 -6.79
CA SER A 179 1.39 -12.38 -7.03
C SER A 179 0.97 -10.91 -6.86
N TYR A 180 -0.30 -10.57 -7.16
CA TYR A 180 -0.83 -9.23 -6.88
C TYR A 180 -1.06 -8.99 -5.39
N MET A 181 -1.53 -10.00 -4.64
CA MET A 181 -1.64 -9.89 -3.18
C MET A 181 -0.29 -9.60 -2.53
N GLU A 182 0.77 -10.29 -2.97
CA GLU A 182 2.12 -10.08 -2.45
C GLU A 182 2.72 -8.74 -2.89
N MET A 183 2.61 -8.39 -4.17
CA MET A 183 3.22 -7.19 -4.74
C MET A 183 2.60 -5.90 -4.19
N PHE A 184 1.30 -5.89 -3.94
CA PHE A 184 0.55 -4.72 -3.51
C PHE A 184 0.05 -4.82 -2.07
N GLY A 185 0.59 -5.78 -1.30
CA GLY A 185 0.34 -5.88 0.13
C GLY A 185 1.04 -4.79 0.93
N GLY A 186 0.43 -4.42 2.08
CA GLY A 186 1.06 -3.54 3.08
C GLY A 186 0.84 -2.04 2.88
N TYR A 187 0.13 -1.60 1.84
CA TYR A 187 -0.31 -0.20 1.76
C TYR A 187 -1.47 0.04 2.73
N ARG A 188 -1.40 1.14 3.46
CA ARG A 188 -2.54 1.62 4.26
C ARG A 188 -3.45 2.44 3.33
N ILE A 189 -4.63 1.90 3.02
CA ILE A 189 -5.56 2.52 2.06
C ILE A 189 -6.87 2.89 2.74
N GLU A 190 -7.34 4.12 2.49
CA GLU A 190 -8.60 4.67 2.98
C GLU A 190 -9.54 4.94 1.80
N ILE A 191 -10.57 4.07 1.62
CA ILE A 191 -11.50 4.12 0.48
C ILE A 191 -12.94 3.82 0.89
#